data_7914c65a2ed933f72b7d289edbfde804
#
_entry.id   7914c65a2ed933f72b7d289edbfde804
#
_cell.length_a   1.000
_cell.length_b   1.000
_cell.length_c   1.000
_cell.angle_alpha   90.00
_cell.angle_beta   90.00
_cell.angle_gamma   90.00
#
_symmetry.space_group_name_H-M   'P 1'
#
loop_
_entity.id
_entity.type
_entity.pdbx_description
1 polymer ?
#
loop_
_entity_poly.entity_id
_entity_poly.type
_entity_poly.pdbx_seq_one_letter_code
_entity_poly.pdbx_strand_id
1 'polypeptide(L)'
;MDSKDGPEKIYPSGYEPKETNTDVNVRNQLLNEILKSSPTEFINTDLFTVMSKRRSTRKFADKIVETVKIDKIIAAADTAPTAGNFQGFEIFYVKSPEKKQQLVEACNNQPYVHAPVVLVFCKNPARVKLDLPEEILKKFAIQDATLAAAYSQLAAQALGLSSIWIGMFDEQKVMKIINTDLIPS
;
A
#
# COMPACT_ATOMS: atom_id res chain seq x y z
N MET A 1 32.54 36.31 12.07
CA MET A 1 32.32 35.20 13.02
C MET A 1 30.92 34.68 12.73
N ASP A 2 30.85 33.81 11.74
CA ASP A 2 29.55 33.22 11.33
C ASP A 2 29.25 32.02 12.24
N SER A 3 28.26 32.16 13.08
CA SER A 3 27.72 31.03 13.88
C SER A 3 27.05 30.04 12.94
N LYS A 4 27.74 28.95 12.60
CA LYS A 4 27.24 27.81 11.87
C LYS A 4 26.46 26.84 12.78
N ASP A 5 25.79 27.30 13.81
CA ASP A 5 24.94 26.47 14.66
C ASP A 5 23.50 26.58 14.21
N GLY A 6 23.23 25.93 13.06
CA GLY A 6 21.87 25.53 12.74
C GLY A 6 21.44 24.37 13.65
N PRO A 7 20.14 24.15 13.87
CA PRO A 7 19.66 23.07 14.73
C PRO A 7 20.25 21.73 14.29
N GLU A 8 20.77 20.99 15.26
CA GLU A 8 21.37 19.67 15.07
C GLU A 8 20.42 18.79 14.25
N LYS A 9 20.90 18.24 13.14
CA LYS A 9 20.08 17.40 12.28
C LYS A 9 19.64 16.15 13.05
N ILE A 10 18.36 16.05 13.33
CA ILE A 10 17.74 14.91 14.04
C ILE A 10 17.75 13.63 13.19
N TYR A 11 18.18 13.71 11.95
CA TYR A 11 18.18 12.59 11.00
C TYR A 11 19.51 11.83 11.02
N PRO A 12 19.48 10.50 10.76
CA PRO A 12 20.71 9.74 10.57
C PRO A 12 21.63 10.39 9.53
N SER A 13 22.95 10.27 9.71
CA SER A 13 23.91 10.79 8.74
C SER A 13 23.62 10.16 7.36
N GLY A 14 23.58 11.00 6.31
CA GLY A 14 23.22 10.55 4.95
C GLY A 14 21.76 10.73 4.57
N TYR A 15 20.87 11.04 5.52
CA TYR A 15 19.53 11.46 5.16
C TYR A 15 19.56 12.89 4.67
N GLU A 16 19.47 13.06 3.36
CA GLU A 16 19.11 14.33 2.76
C GLU A 16 17.62 14.28 2.42
N PRO A 17 16.77 15.10 3.10
CA PRO A 17 15.41 15.27 2.64
C PRO A 17 15.52 15.71 1.18
N LYS A 18 14.95 14.92 0.27
CA LYS A 18 14.92 15.33 -1.14
C LYS A 18 14.34 16.72 -1.19
N GLU A 19 15.06 17.67 -1.77
CA GLU A 19 14.57 19.02 -2.10
C GLU A 19 13.48 19.00 -3.17
N THR A 20 12.68 17.97 -3.21
CA THR A 20 11.57 17.83 -4.13
C THR A 20 10.26 18.20 -3.46
N ASN A 21 10.23 19.40 -2.86
CA ASN A 21 8.95 20.03 -2.51
C ASN A 21 8.01 20.07 -3.72
N THR A 22 8.55 20.13 -4.92
CA THR A 22 7.77 20.11 -6.16
C THR A 22 7.14 18.74 -6.41
N ASP A 23 7.90 17.67 -6.29
CA ASP A 23 7.39 16.31 -6.53
C ASP A 23 6.40 15.87 -5.45
N VAL A 24 6.67 16.20 -4.18
CA VAL A 24 5.77 15.91 -3.07
C VAL A 24 4.47 16.71 -3.20
N ASN A 25 4.53 17.98 -3.59
CA ASN A 25 3.35 18.82 -3.79
C ASN A 25 2.53 18.33 -4.97
N VAL A 26 3.15 18.01 -6.10
CA VAL A 26 2.47 17.45 -7.28
C VAL A 26 1.80 16.10 -6.94
N ARG A 27 2.53 15.22 -6.25
CA ARG A 27 1.99 13.95 -5.77
C ARG A 27 0.79 14.17 -4.86
N ASN A 28 0.91 15.03 -3.86
CA ASN A 28 -0.17 15.31 -2.92
C ASN A 28 -1.38 15.96 -3.59
N GLN A 29 -1.16 16.82 -4.59
CA GLN A 29 -2.25 17.36 -5.41
C GLN A 29 -2.95 16.27 -6.19
N LEU A 30 -2.22 15.41 -6.89
CA LEU A 30 -2.77 14.29 -7.65
C LEU A 30 -3.55 13.32 -6.76
N LEU A 31 -3.00 12.94 -5.59
CA LEU A 31 -3.69 12.10 -4.61
C LEU A 31 -4.97 12.76 -4.10
N ASN A 32 -4.93 14.05 -3.79
CA ASN A 32 -6.10 14.80 -3.38
C ASN A 32 -7.16 14.89 -4.48
N GLU A 33 -6.75 15.06 -5.73
CA GLU A 33 -7.65 15.04 -6.88
C GLU A 33 -8.32 13.67 -7.03
N ILE A 34 -7.54 12.58 -6.98
CA ILE A 34 -8.07 11.21 -7.07
C ILE A 34 -9.03 10.92 -5.90
N LEU A 35 -8.66 11.29 -4.68
CA LEU A 35 -9.48 11.03 -3.50
C LEU A 35 -10.75 11.89 -3.45
N LYS A 36 -10.69 13.12 -3.95
CA LYS A 36 -11.84 14.05 -4.02
C LYS A 36 -12.66 13.90 -5.29
N SER A 37 -12.02 13.50 -6.42
CA SER A 37 -12.71 13.37 -7.70
C SER A 37 -13.67 12.21 -7.65
N SER A 38 -14.88 12.49 -8.06
CA SER A 38 -15.91 11.58 -8.53
C SER A 38 -17.16 11.43 -7.69
N PRO A 39 -18.27 11.21 -8.38
CA PRO A 39 -19.60 10.97 -7.81
C PRO A 39 -19.76 9.57 -7.16
N THR A 40 -18.69 8.86 -6.87
CA THR A 40 -18.83 7.65 -6.02
C THR A 40 -19.28 8.10 -4.65
N GLU A 41 -20.53 7.87 -4.35
CA GLU A 41 -21.07 8.04 -3.01
C GLU A 41 -20.20 7.25 -2.03
N PHE A 42 -19.52 7.97 -1.15
CA PHE A 42 -18.91 7.33 0.00
C PHE A 42 -20.04 6.80 0.88
N ILE A 43 -20.13 5.50 1.03
CA ILE A 43 -21.12 4.88 1.91
C ILE A 43 -20.83 5.29 3.37
N ASN A 44 -19.59 5.64 3.68
CA ASN A 44 -19.18 6.04 5.00
C ASN A 44 -17.95 6.96 4.97
N THR A 45 -18.08 8.16 5.46
CA THR A 45 -17.02 9.16 5.57
C THR A 45 -16.48 9.32 6.98
N ASP A 46 -17.19 8.82 8.01
CA ASP A 46 -16.73 8.84 9.37
C ASP A 46 -15.71 7.74 9.64
N LEU A 47 -14.49 8.14 10.00
CA LEU A 47 -13.36 7.25 10.21
C LEU A 47 -13.64 6.17 11.27
N PHE A 48 -14.22 6.55 12.41
CA PHE A 48 -14.48 5.59 13.49
C PHE A 48 -15.54 4.56 13.09
N THR A 49 -16.53 4.98 12.34
CA THR A 49 -17.52 4.07 11.76
C THR A 49 -16.89 3.12 10.75
N VAL A 50 -16.00 3.59 9.88
CA VAL A 50 -15.24 2.75 8.94
C VAL A 50 -14.43 1.72 9.70
N MET A 51 -13.65 2.15 10.68
CA MET A 51 -12.83 1.26 11.51
C MET A 51 -13.67 0.21 12.25
N SER A 52 -14.80 0.61 12.83
CA SER A 52 -15.68 -0.28 13.58
C SER A 52 -16.39 -1.32 12.70
N LYS A 53 -16.68 -0.98 11.44
CA LYS A 53 -17.38 -1.86 10.48
C LYS A 53 -16.44 -2.77 9.67
N ARG A 54 -15.14 -2.41 9.53
CA ARG A 54 -14.21 -3.23 8.78
C ARG A 54 -14.12 -4.64 9.39
N ARG A 55 -14.28 -5.65 8.54
CA ARG A 55 -14.17 -7.08 8.91
C ARG A 55 -13.37 -7.83 7.86
N SER A 56 -12.74 -8.92 8.27
CA SER A 56 -12.12 -9.88 7.35
C SER A 56 -13.21 -10.72 6.68
N THR A 57 -13.50 -10.41 5.43
CA THR A 57 -14.51 -11.09 4.62
C THR A 57 -13.86 -12.22 3.84
N ARG A 58 -14.46 -13.42 3.86
CA ARG A 58 -13.93 -14.63 3.24
C ARG A 58 -14.80 -15.19 2.12
N LYS A 59 -15.90 -14.53 1.81
CA LYS A 59 -16.77 -14.85 0.66
C LYS A 59 -17.08 -13.54 -0.05
N PHE A 60 -16.73 -13.47 -1.31
CA PHE A 60 -16.92 -12.29 -2.14
C PHE A 60 -17.99 -12.57 -3.19
N ALA A 61 -18.77 -11.54 -3.53
CA ALA A 61 -19.67 -11.61 -4.66
C ALA A 61 -18.85 -11.55 -5.95
N ASP A 62 -19.29 -12.26 -6.97
CA ASP A 62 -18.74 -12.16 -8.32
C ASP A 62 -19.30 -10.90 -9.01
N LYS A 63 -18.79 -9.75 -8.57
CA LYS A 63 -19.17 -8.44 -9.10
C LYS A 63 -17.91 -7.67 -9.47
N ILE A 64 -17.96 -7.03 -10.61
CA ILE A 64 -16.90 -6.11 -11.05
C ILE A 64 -16.85 -4.94 -10.06
N VAL A 65 -15.65 -4.61 -9.61
CA VAL A 65 -15.38 -3.42 -8.83
C VAL A 65 -15.01 -2.30 -9.81
N GLU A 66 -15.67 -1.16 -9.68
CA GLU A 66 -15.43 0.00 -10.55
C GLU A 66 -13.98 0.48 -10.43
N THR A 67 -13.35 0.75 -11.56
CA THR A 67 -11.94 1.18 -11.62
C THR A 67 -11.68 2.39 -10.72
N VAL A 68 -12.60 3.34 -10.67
CA VAL A 68 -12.48 4.53 -9.82
C VAL A 68 -12.37 4.18 -8.32
N LYS A 69 -13.00 3.10 -7.86
CA LYS A 69 -12.86 2.65 -6.47
C LYS A 69 -11.48 2.02 -6.24
N ILE A 70 -10.99 1.27 -7.22
CA ILE A 70 -9.64 0.66 -7.15
C ILE A 70 -8.58 1.76 -7.10
N ASP A 71 -8.70 2.78 -7.96
CA ASP A 71 -7.78 3.92 -7.99
C ASP A 71 -7.77 4.67 -6.66
N LYS A 72 -8.95 4.89 -6.04
CA LYS A 72 -9.06 5.51 -4.71
C LYS A 72 -8.43 4.65 -3.61
N ILE A 73 -8.57 3.33 -3.67
CA ILE A 73 -7.94 2.42 -2.71
C ILE A 73 -6.42 2.48 -2.82
N ILE A 74 -5.87 2.47 -4.04
CA ILE A 74 -4.43 2.58 -4.27
C ILE A 74 -3.91 3.95 -3.83
N ALA A 75 -4.62 5.04 -4.17
CA ALA A 75 -4.26 6.38 -3.74
C ALA A 75 -4.29 6.52 -2.21
N ALA A 76 -5.27 5.92 -1.53
CA ALA A 76 -5.34 5.92 -0.08
C ALA A 76 -4.16 5.15 0.55
N ALA A 77 -3.78 4.00 -0.02
CA ALA A 77 -2.59 3.26 0.41
C ALA A 77 -1.32 4.13 0.35
N ASP A 78 -1.19 4.94 -0.70
CA ASP A 78 -0.03 5.82 -0.91
C ASP A 78 0.01 7.03 0.04
N THR A 79 -1.09 7.31 0.77
CA THR A 79 -1.11 8.32 1.84
C THR A 79 -0.66 7.80 3.21
N ALA A 80 -0.41 6.50 3.34
CA ALA A 80 0.07 5.93 4.59
C ALA A 80 1.42 6.56 5.00
N PRO A 81 1.66 6.77 6.30
CA PRO A 81 2.95 7.24 6.76
C PRO A 81 4.03 6.20 6.47
N THR A 82 5.20 6.66 6.01
CA THR A 82 6.34 5.81 5.67
C THR A 82 7.65 6.37 6.21
N ALA A 83 8.64 5.52 6.39
CA ALA A 83 9.95 5.92 6.86
C ALA A 83 10.56 6.98 5.94
N GLY A 84 10.85 8.17 6.48
CA GLY A 84 11.39 9.29 5.72
C GLY A 84 10.54 9.73 4.52
N ASN A 85 9.27 9.35 4.47
CA ASN A 85 8.36 9.59 3.33
C ASN A 85 8.87 9.00 2.00
N PHE A 86 9.55 7.83 2.05
CA PHE A 86 10.12 7.19 0.87
C PHE A 86 9.20 6.18 0.18
N GLN A 87 8.06 5.84 0.79
CA GLN A 87 7.16 4.80 0.28
C GLN A 87 7.92 3.52 -0.10
N GLY A 88 8.52 2.87 0.92
CA GLY A 88 9.36 1.68 0.76
C GLY A 88 8.58 0.42 0.33
N PHE A 89 7.59 0.57 -0.53
CA PHE A 89 6.74 -0.52 -1.01
C PHE A 89 6.35 -0.35 -2.48
N GLU A 90 5.83 -1.43 -3.07
CA GLU A 90 5.15 -1.44 -4.37
C GLU A 90 3.82 -2.18 -4.25
N ILE A 91 2.85 -1.78 -5.06
CA ILE A 91 1.52 -2.40 -5.12
C ILE A 91 1.33 -3.01 -6.51
N PHE A 92 1.07 -4.31 -6.57
CA PHE A 92 0.75 -5.02 -7.81
C PHE A 92 -0.74 -5.32 -7.86
N TYR A 93 -1.44 -4.81 -8.86
CA TYR A 93 -2.83 -5.15 -9.12
C TYR A 93 -2.90 -6.34 -10.06
N VAL A 94 -3.36 -7.47 -9.56
CA VAL A 94 -3.48 -8.71 -10.34
C VAL A 94 -4.83 -8.77 -11.03
N LYS A 95 -4.82 -8.54 -12.35
CA LYS A 95 -6.04 -8.51 -13.20
C LYS A 95 -6.36 -9.87 -13.83
N SER A 96 -5.31 -10.62 -14.26
CA SER A 96 -5.49 -11.90 -14.98
C SER A 96 -6.17 -12.95 -14.09
N PRO A 97 -7.25 -13.58 -14.58
CA PRO A 97 -7.90 -14.71 -13.87
C PRO A 97 -6.95 -15.88 -13.63
N GLU A 98 -6.06 -16.17 -14.59
CA GLU A 98 -5.08 -17.25 -14.52
C GLU A 98 -4.08 -16.99 -13.37
N LYS A 99 -3.57 -15.75 -13.27
CA LYS A 99 -2.68 -15.36 -12.17
C LYS A 99 -3.38 -15.39 -10.81
N LYS A 100 -4.65 -14.98 -10.75
CA LYS A 100 -5.44 -15.12 -9.52
C LYS A 100 -5.59 -16.58 -9.11
N GLN A 101 -5.84 -17.48 -10.05
CA GLN A 101 -5.92 -18.91 -9.77
C GLN A 101 -4.59 -19.46 -9.24
N GLN A 102 -3.45 -19.08 -9.85
CA GLN A 102 -2.12 -19.44 -9.36
C GLN A 102 -1.85 -18.88 -7.94
N LEU A 103 -2.34 -17.66 -7.64
CA LEU A 103 -2.24 -17.09 -6.30
C LEU A 103 -3.02 -17.88 -5.25
N VAL A 104 -4.17 -18.50 -5.60
CA VAL A 104 -4.90 -19.42 -4.71
C VAL A 104 -4.00 -20.54 -4.23
N GLU A 105 -3.27 -21.18 -5.18
CA GLU A 105 -2.33 -22.25 -4.85
C GLU A 105 -1.15 -21.76 -4.03
N ALA A 106 -0.59 -20.59 -4.37
CA ALA A 106 0.50 -19.95 -3.61
C ALA A 106 0.08 -19.56 -2.20
N CYS A 107 -1.21 -19.30 -1.99
CA CYS A 107 -1.81 -18.96 -0.70
C CYS A 107 -2.43 -20.17 0.03
N ASN A 108 -1.85 -21.35 -0.11
CA ASN A 108 -2.30 -22.59 0.54
C ASN A 108 -3.76 -22.95 0.24
N ASN A 109 -4.22 -22.72 -0.99
CA ASN A 109 -5.59 -22.96 -1.45
C ASN A 109 -6.66 -22.25 -0.62
N GLN A 110 -6.35 -21.09 -0.07
CA GLN A 110 -7.32 -20.29 0.67
C GLN A 110 -8.38 -19.74 -0.30
N PRO A 111 -9.66 -20.09 -0.15
CA PRO A 111 -10.69 -19.83 -1.17
C PRO A 111 -11.02 -18.35 -1.37
N TYR A 112 -10.68 -17.51 -0.40
CA TYR A 112 -10.94 -16.07 -0.47
C TYR A 112 -9.98 -15.29 -1.39
N VAL A 113 -8.96 -15.92 -1.97
CA VAL A 113 -8.12 -15.32 -3.02
C VAL A 113 -8.89 -15.14 -4.33
N HIS A 114 -10.05 -15.78 -4.49
CA HIS A 114 -10.96 -15.58 -5.62
C HIS A 114 -11.68 -14.23 -5.64
N ALA A 115 -11.29 -13.28 -4.80
CA ALA A 115 -11.86 -11.94 -4.81
C ALA A 115 -11.77 -11.29 -6.21
N PRO A 116 -12.75 -10.45 -6.61
CA PRO A 116 -12.70 -9.72 -7.87
C PRO A 116 -11.45 -8.86 -8.05
N VAL A 117 -10.96 -8.27 -6.95
CA VAL A 117 -9.74 -7.47 -6.90
C VAL A 117 -8.73 -8.13 -5.98
N VAL A 118 -7.49 -8.29 -6.47
CA VAL A 118 -6.35 -8.76 -5.68
C VAL A 118 -5.21 -7.77 -5.83
N LEU A 119 -4.77 -7.22 -4.69
CA LEU A 119 -3.62 -6.34 -4.59
C LEU A 119 -2.52 -7.07 -3.81
N VAL A 120 -1.31 -7.08 -4.34
CA VAL A 120 -0.13 -7.64 -3.66
C VAL A 120 0.77 -6.49 -3.26
N PHE A 121 1.03 -6.36 -1.97
CA PHE A 121 1.93 -5.37 -1.40
C PHE A 121 3.31 -6.00 -1.24
N CYS A 122 4.33 -5.41 -1.83
CA CYS A 122 5.71 -5.87 -1.75
C CYS A 122 6.57 -4.83 -1.05
N LYS A 123 7.47 -5.30 -0.17
CA LYS A 123 8.49 -4.44 0.41
C LYS A 123 9.52 -4.07 -0.65
N ASN A 124 9.89 -2.80 -0.70
CA ASN A 124 10.94 -2.28 -1.59
C ASN A 124 11.96 -1.43 -0.79
N PRO A 125 12.90 -2.06 -0.07
CA PRO A 125 13.88 -1.34 0.74
C PRO A 125 14.79 -0.44 -0.10
N ALA A 126 14.96 -0.69 -1.40
CA ALA A 126 15.76 0.14 -2.29
C ALA A 126 15.18 1.56 -2.48
N ARG A 127 13.89 1.76 -2.19
CA ARG A 127 13.27 3.11 -2.20
C ARG A 127 13.61 3.92 -0.95
N VAL A 128 13.96 3.28 0.15
CA VAL A 128 14.27 3.95 1.44
C VAL A 128 15.71 4.46 1.38
N LYS A 129 15.87 5.75 1.08
CA LYS A 129 17.18 6.40 0.90
C LYS A 129 17.72 6.95 2.23
N LEU A 130 17.84 6.10 3.23
CA LEU A 130 18.46 6.39 4.52
C LEU A 130 19.82 5.67 4.58
N ASP A 131 20.81 6.32 5.17
CA ASP A 131 22.11 5.69 5.44
C ASP A 131 22.02 4.85 6.72
N LEU A 132 21.44 3.66 6.56
CA LEU A 132 21.17 2.71 7.63
C LEU A 132 21.52 1.28 7.19
N PRO A 133 21.80 0.38 8.15
CA PRO A 133 22.01 -1.03 7.84
C PRO A 133 20.85 -1.63 7.05
N GLU A 134 21.15 -2.52 6.12
CA GLU A 134 20.17 -3.13 5.19
C GLU A 134 19.00 -3.79 5.92
N GLU A 135 19.25 -4.42 7.07
CA GLU A 135 18.20 -5.04 7.90
C GLU A 135 17.20 -4.00 8.44
N ILE A 136 17.65 -2.79 8.75
CA ILE A 136 16.78 -1.70 9.20
C ILE A 136 15.96 -1.18 8.02
N LEU A 137 16.58 -1.02 6.84
CA LEU A 137 15.87 -0.63 5.61
C LEU A 137 14.79 -1.66 5.24
N LYS A 138 15.11 -2.96 5.34
CA LYS A 138 14.13 -4.04 5.14
C LYS A 138 12.98 -3.97 6.15
N LYS A 139 13.28 -3.72 7.43
CA LYS A 139 12.27 -3.53 8.47
C LYS A 139 11.34 -2.36 8.17
N PHE A 140 11.88 -1.22 7.77
CA PHE A 140 11.08 -0.06 7.40
C PHE A 140 10.20 -0.34 6.17
N ALA A 141 10.73 -0.99 5.15
CA ALA A 141 9.97 -1.36 3.96
C ALA A 141 8.81 -2.32 4.27
N ILE A 142 8.97 -3.26 5.23
CA ILE A 142 7.88 -4.11 5.72
C ILE A 142 6.81 -3.26 6.41
N GLN A 143 7.20 -2.34 7.29
CA GLN A 143 6.27 -1.47 8.00
C GLN A 143 5.51 -0.57 7.03
N ASP A 144 6.19 0.01 6.06
CA ASP A 144 5.61 0.84 5.02
C ASP A 144 4.55 0.08 4.20
N ALA A 145 4.89 -1.13 3.73
CA ALA A 145 3.97 -1.99 2.99
C ALA A 145 2.75 -2.39 3.84
N THR A 146 2.98 -2.70 5.12
CA THR A 146 1.94 -3.06 6.08
C THR A 146 0.96 -1.90 6.31
N LEU A 147 1.47 -0.68 6.51
CA LEU A 147 0.65 0.50 6.70
C LEU A 147 -0.14 0.83 5.44
N ALA A 148 0.48 0.77 4.26
CA ALA A 148 -0.20 0.97 2.98
C ALA A 148 -1.35 -0.03 2.78
N ALA A 149 -1.13 -1.31 3.09
CA ALA A 149 -2.18 -2.33 3.03
C ALA A 149 -3.33 -2.05 4.03
N ALA A 150 -3.02 -1.60 5.25
CA ALA A 150 -4.04 -1.23 6.23
C ALA A 150 -4.89 -0.03 5.77
N TYR A 151 -4.27 1.00 5.22
CA TYR A 151 -4.97 2.16 4.65
C TYR A 151 -5.87 1.76 3.49
N SER A 152 -5.41 0.86 2.60
CA SER A 152 -6.23 0.34 1.51
C SER A 152 -7.47 -0.39 1.99
N GLN A 153 -7.39 -1.14 3.11
CA GLN A 153 -8.54 -1.82 3.70
C GLN A 153 -9.58 -0.84 4.28
N LEU A 154 -9.12 0.24 4.91
CA LEU A 154 -10.02 1.28 5.41
C LEU A 154 -10.70 2.02 4.26
N ALA A 155 -9.96 2.34 3.20
CA ALA A 155 -10.52 2.95 2.00
C ALA A 155 -11.55 2.04 1.31
N ALA A 156 -11.26 0.73 1.19
CA ALA A 156 -12.21 -0.23 0.65
C ALA A 156 -13.51 -0.25 1.47
N GLN A 157 -13.42 -0.27 2.80
CA GLN A 157 -14.59 -0.22 3.68
C GLN A 157 -15.39 1.08 3.52
N ALA A 158 -14.72 2.24 3.40
CA ALA A 158 -15.36 3.52 3.17
C ALA A 158 -16.11 3.57 1.83
N LEU A 159 -15.62 2.86 0.83
CA LEU A 159 -16.22 2.71 -0.50
C LEU A 159 -17.28 1.60 -0.60
N GLY A 160 -17.68 1.01 0.54
CA GLY A 160 -18.68 -0.05 0.60
C GLY A 160 -18.19 -1.41 0.11
N LEU A 161 -16.88 -1.60 0.04
CA LEU A 161 -16.27 -2.87 -0.30
C LEU A 161 -15.81 -3.61 0.96
N SER A 162 -15.75 -4.93 0.87
CA SER A 162 -15.18 -5.77 1.91
C SER A 162 -13.79 -6.26 1.50
N SER A 163 -12.94 -6.51 2.48
CA SER A 163 -11.56 -6.96 2.22
C SER A 163 -11.12 -8.06 3.18
N ILE A 164 -10.04 -8.72 2.81
CA ILE A 164 -9.29 -9.62 3.68
C ILE A 164 -7.79 -9.41 3.46
N TRP A 165 -7.03 -9.57 4.52
CA TRP A 165 -5.58 -9.67 4.45
C TRP A 165 -5.16 -11.13 4.44
N ILE A 166 -4.30 -11.51 3.53
CA ILE A 166 -3.70 -12.85 3.43
C ILE A 166 -2.22 -12.70 3.78
N GLY A 167 -1.81 -13.27 4.90
CA GLY A 167 -0.43 -13.23 5.38
C GLY A 167 0.27 -14.60 5.33
N MET A 168 -0.44 -15.66 4.91
CA MET A 168 0.14 -17.00 4.77
C MET A 168 0.18 -17.39 3.29
N PHE A 169 1.34 -17.31 2.68
CA PHE A 169 1.57 -17.63 1.28
C PHE A 169 3.04 -18.03 1.05
N ASP A 170 3.29 -18.67 -0.08
CA ASP A 170 4.63 -18.95 -0.58
C ASP A 170 5.18 -17.73 -1.32
N GLU A 171 6.09 -16.99 -0.67
CA GLU A 171 6.69 -15.75 -1.21
C GLU A 171 7.29 -15.96 -2.60
N GLN A 172 8.04 -17.05 -2.80
CA GLN A 172 8.72 -17.33 -4.07
C GLN A 172 7.74 -17.60 -5.22
N LYS A 173 6.64 -18.29 -4.92
CA LYS A 173 5.57 -18.49 -5.91
C LYS A 173 4.88 -17.19 -6.26
N VAL A 174 4.52 -16.37 -5.25
CA VAL A 174 3.88 -15.08 -5.48
C VAL A 174 4.77 -14.18 -6.33
N MET A 175 6.06 -14.06 -6.00
CA MET A 175 7.03 -13.28 -6.77
C MET A 175 7.06 -13.68 -8.25
N LYS A 176 7.09 -14.99 -8.55
CA LYS A 176 7.06 -15.52 -9.92
C LYS A 176 5.74 -15.17 -10.62
N ILE A 177 4.60 -15.30 -9.96
CA ILE A 177 3.28 -15.04 -10.54
C ILE A 177 3.14 -13.58 -10.93
N ILE A 178 3.57 -12.64 -10.07
CA ILE A 178 3.49 -11.21 -10.37
C ILE A 178 4.70 -10.68 -11.14
N ASN A 179 5.68 -11.53 -11.42
CA ASN A 179 6.90 -11.24 -12.18
C ASN A 179 7.72 -10.09 -11.56
N THR A 180 8.17 -10.28 -10.32
CA THR A 180 8.99 -9.30 -9.59
C THR A 180 10.05 -10.00 -8.74
N ASP A 181 11.12 -9.27 -8.44
CA ASP A 181 12.13 -9.65 -7.46
C ASP A 181 11.82 -9.09 -6.05
N LEU A 182 10.74 -8.31 -5.91
CA LEU A 182 10.32 -7.74 -4.64
C LEU A 182 9.55 -8.77 -3.82
N ILE A 183 9.85 -8.82 -2.52
CA ILE A 183 9.24 -9.79 -1.62
C ILE A 183 7.88 -9.29 -1.16
N PRO A 184 6.79 -10.08 -1.34
CA PRO A 184 5.47 -9.77 -0.80
C PRO A 184 5.48 -9.65 0.73
N SER A 185 4.58 -8.81 1.26
CA SER A 185 4.52 -8.47 2.68
C SER A 185 3.15 -8.75 3.26
#